data_e886742e4fc3f04bd93d3c49e757674b
#
_entry.id   e886742e4fc3f04bd93d3c49e757674b
#
_cell.length_a   1.000
_cell.length_b   1.000
_cell.length_c   1.000
_cell.angle_alpha   90.00
_cell.angle_beta   90.00
_cell.angle_gamma   90.00
#
_symmetry.space_group_name_H-M   'P 1'
#
loop_
_entity.id
_entity.type
_entity.pdbx_description
1 polymer ?
#
loop_
_entity_poly.entity_id
_entity_poly.type
_entity_poly.pdbx_seq_one_letter_code
_entity_poly.pdbx_strand_id
1 'polypeptide(L)'
;ETTPFYPRSPYAAAKLYAYWITINYREAYGIYACNGILFNHESPIRGETFVTRKITRALARIKLGLQDCLYLGNMDAKRDWGHAKDYVEMQWLMLQQKQPEDYAISTGEQHTVREFVETAARELDMHINWKGNGVNEKGKWQNKTIVSVDPRYFRPTEVETLLGDSTKAKEKLGWIPKITFKELVKEMALSDLKEAERDHLCQTEGYSTYNYHE
;
A
#
# COMPACT_ATOMS: atom_id res chain seq x y z
N GLU A 1 18.13 3.48 9.02
CA GLU A 1 18.06 3.10 10.44
C GLU A 1 18.46 4.23 11.38
N THR A 2 19.13 5.26 10.88
CA THR A 2 19.64 6.38 11.68
C THR A 2 18.71 7.61 11.71
N THR A 3 17.70 7.64 10.85
CA THR A 3 16.72 8.73 10.83
C THR A 3 15.94 8.79 12.13
N PRO A 4 15.88 9.96 12.81
CA PRO A 4 15.11 10.11 14.06
C PRO A 4 13.63 9.79 13.85
N PHE A 5 13.05 9.06 14.79
CA PHE A 5 11.63 8.79 14.79
C PHE A 5 10.81 10.04 15.14
N TYR A 6 9.73 10.25 14.38
CA TYR A 6 8.77 11.32 14.64
C TYR A 6 7.34 10.79 14.45
N PRO A 7 6.75 10.17 15.50
CA PRO A 7 5.43 9.58 15.39
C PRO A 7 4.35 10.66 15.18
N ARG A 8 3.53 10.48 14.14
CA ARG A 8 2.48 11.43 13.73
C ARG A 8 1.07 10.93 14.04
N SER A 9 0.95 9.85 14.80
CA SER A 9 -0.35 9.28 15.19
C SER A 9 -0.20 8.42 16.45
N PRO A 10 -1.30 8.13 17.19
CA PRO A 10 -1.27 7.16 18.29
C PRO A 10 -0.77 5.78 17.86
N TYR A 11 -1.13 5.34 16.64
CA TYR A 11 -0.61 4.11 16.06
C TYR A 11 0.92 4.17 15.89
N ALA A 12 1.44 5.27 15.34
CA ALA A 12 2.89 5.44 15.16
C ALA A 12 3.63 5.46 16.52
N ALA A 13 3.05 6.08 17.55
CA ALA A 13 3.60 6.06 18.89
C ALA A 13 3.65 4.64 19.50
N ALA A 14 2.60 3.85 19.29
CA ALA A 14 2.58 2.44 19.71
C ALA A 14 3.62 1.59 18.96
N LYS A 15 3.83 1.83 17.66
CA LYS A 15 4.88 1.16 16.87
C LYS A 15 6.29 1.57 17.33
N LEU A 16 6.48 2.82 17.74
CA LEU A 16 7.74 3.30 18.30
C LEU A 16 8.03 2.63 19.66
N TYR A 17 7.01 2.46 20.49
CA TYR A 17 7.16 1.68 21.72
C TYR A 17 7.58 0.23 21.41
N ALA A 18 6.94 -0.42 20.44
CA ALA A 18 7.29 -1.78 20.04
C ALA A 18 8.75 -1.87 19.54
N TYR A 19 9.23 -0.88 18.81
CA TYR A 19 10.63 -0.81 18.39
C TYR A 19 11.60 -0.81 19.58
N TRP A 20 11.37 0.09 20.54
CA TRP A 20 12.27 0.24 21.70
C TRP A 20 12.18 -0.91 22.69
N ILE A 21 11.02 -1.52 22.89
CA ILE A 21 10.92 -2.69 23.76
C ILE A 21 11.68 -3.89 23.16
N THR A 22 11.68 -4.03 21.82
CA THR A 22 12.46 -5.07 21.13
C THR A 22 13.96 -4.88 21.39
N ILE A 23 14.49 -3.65 21.26
CA ILE A 23 15.90 -3.34 21.58
C ILE A 23 16.20 -3.63 23.04
N ASN A 24 15.35 -3.16 23.95
CA ASN A 24 15.55 -3.35 25.39
C ASN A 24 15.65 -4.84 25.75
N TYR A 25 14.75 -5.68 25.25
CA TYR A 25 14.77 -7.11 25.52
C TYR A 25 15.96 -7.82 24.85
N ARG A 26 16.36 -7.40 23.66
CA ARG A 26 17.58 -7.90 23.02
C ARG A 26 18.80 -7.65 23.86
N GLU A 27 18.96 -6.42 24.36
CA GLU A 27 20.15 -6.03 25.16
C GLU A 27 20.13 -6.62 26.58
N ALA A 28 18.96 -6.61 27.24
CA ALA A 28 18.86 -7.05 28.64
C ALA A 28 18.91 -8.58 28.79
N TYR A 29 18.38 -9.33 27.83
CA TYR A 29 18.21 -10.78 27.96
C TYR A 29 18.93 -11.60 26.89
N GLY A 30 19.66 -10.95 25.98
CA GLY A 30 20.36 -11.64 24.90
C GLY A 30 19.46 -12.35 23.89
N ILE A 31 18.21 -11.92 23.78
CA ILE A 31 17.24 -12.50 22.84
C ILE A 31 17.63 -12.13 21.42
N TYR A 32 17.63 -13.10 20.52
CA TYR A 32 17.81 -12.83 19.11
C TYR A 32 16.55 -12.17 18.54
N ALA A 33 16.50 -10.86 18.56
CA ALA A 33 15.37 -10.06 18.11
C ALA A 33 15.85 -8.93 17.18
N CYS A 34 15.17 -8.76 16.04
CA CYS A 34 15.46 -7.75 15.04
C CYS A 34 14.26 -6.86 14.83
N ASN A 35 14.48 -5.57 14.60
CA ASN A 35 13.42 -4.69 14.10
C ASN A 35 13.49 -4.57 12.58
N GLY A 36 12.39 -4.88 11.90
CA GLY A 36 12.20 -4.48 10.51
C GLY A 36 11.47 -3.14 10.49
N ILE A 37 12.11 -2.10 9.99
CA ILE A 37 11.49 -0.79 9.73
C ILE A 37 10.84 -0.87 8.35
N LEU A 38 9.60 -1.40 8.34
CA LEU A 38 8.90 -1.75 7.11
C LEU A 38 8.23 -0.53 6.50
N PHE A 39 8.58 -0.20 5.26
CA PHE A 39 7.81 0.71 4.44
C PHE A 39 6.53 0.04 3.94
N ASN A 40 5.69 0.75 3.19
CA ASN A 40 4.41 0.19 2.77
C ASN A 40 4.61 -1.09 1.95
N HIS A 41 4.00 -2.17 2.37
CA HIS A 41 4.08 -3.47 1.70
C HIS A 41 2.69 -4.01 1.42
N GLU A 42 2.48 -4.36 0.18
CA GLU A 42 1.16 -4.59 -0.40
C GLU A 42 1.11 -5.96 -1.09
N SER A 43 -0.12 -6.44 -1.28
CA SER A 43 -0.38 -7.67 -2.03
C SER A 43 -1.89 -7.81 -2.29
N PRO A 44 -2.35 -8.78 -3.09
CA PRO A 44 -3.77 -9.06 -3.27
C PRO A 44 -4.56 -9.35 -1.98
N ILE A 45 -3.88 -9.74 -0.90
CA ILE A 45 -4.51 -9.98 0.41
C ILE A 45 -4.38 -8.80 1.38
N ARG A 46 -3.98 -7.63 0.91
CA ARG A 46 -3.97 -6.41 1.72
C ARG A 46 -5.38 -6.14 2.26
N GLY A 47 -5.48 -5.62 3.48
CA GLY A 47 -6.78 -5.20 4.04
C GLY A 47 -7.50 -4.21 3.14
N GLU A 48 -8.78 -4.41 2.95
CA GLU A 48 -9.60 -3.75 1.91
C GLU A 48 -9.74 -2.24 2.08
N THR A 49 -9.64 -1.73 3.30
CA THR A 49 -9.73 -0.31 3.63
C THR A 49 -8.42 0.46 3.42
N PHE A 50 -7.31 -0.23 3.18
CA PHE A 50 -6.05 0.43 2.84
C PHE A 50 -6.07 0.97 1.42
N VAL A 51 -5.45 2.15 1.23
CA VAL A 51 -5.55 2.95 0.00
C VAL A 51 -5.28 2.15 -1.28
N THR A 52 -4.28 1.30 -1.29
CA THR A 52 -3.90 0.48 -2.45
C THR A 52 -4.99 -0.51 -2.83
N ARG A 53 -5.46 -1.32 -1.86
CA ARG A 53 -6.53 -2.29 -2.08
C ARG A 53 -7.87 -1.60 -2.31
N LYS A 54 -8.16 -0.48 -1.65
CA LYS A 54 -9.33 0.35 -1.92
C LYS A 54 -9.37 0.79 -3.39
N ILE A 55 -8.23 1.20 -3.97
CA ILE A 55 -8.12 1.62 -5.36
C ILE A 55 -8.40 0.44 -6.31
N THR A 56 -7.68 -0.67 -6.17
CA THR A 56 -7.79 -1.81 -7.11
C THR A 56 -9.18 -2.43 -7.08
N ARG A 57 -9.76 -2.61 -5.90
CA ARG A 57 -11.14 -3.10 -5.75
C ARG A 57 -12.17 -2.15 -6.36
N ALA A 58 -12.10 -0.85 -6.04
CA ALA A 58 -13.07 0.11 -6.56
C ALA A 58 -13.00 0.18 -8.09
N LEU A 59 -11.82 0.24 -8.71
CA LEU A 59 -11.68 0.27 -10.16
C LEU A 59 -12.21 -1.00 -10.83
N ALA A 60 -11.93 -2.17 -10.25
CA ALA A 60 -12.48 -3.44 -10.72
C ALA A 60 -14.01 -3.46 -10.68
N ARG A 61 -14.61 -3.03 -9.56
CA ARG A 61 -16.05 -2.95 -9.38
C ARG A 61 -16.70 -1.89 -10.28
N ILE A 62 -16.05 -0.75 -10.49
CA ILE A 62 -16.50 0.29 -11.42
C ILE A 62 -16.53 -0.22 -12.86
N LYS A 63 -15.49 -0.97 -13.28
CA LYS A 63 -15.43 -1.59 -14.62
C LYS A 63 -16.64 -2.48 -14.90
N LEU A 64 -17.13 -3.19 -13.88
CA LEU A 64 -18.27 -4.11 -13.98
C LEU A 64 -19.63 -3.47 -13.62
N GLY A 65 -19.67 -2.17 -13.32
CA GLY A 65 -20.90 -1.47 -12.96
C GLY A 65 -21.41 -1.77 -11.54
N LEU A 66 -20.59 -2.36 -10.68
CA LEU A 66 -20.94 -2.68 -9.29
C LEU A 66 -20.68 -1.52 -8.32
N GLN A 67 -20.02 -0.47 -8.77
CA GLN A 67 -19.70 0.72 -8.01
C GLN A 67 -19.63 1.93 -8.96
N ASP A 68 -20.01 3.12 -8.48
CA ASP A 68 -20.06 4.30 -9.33
C ASP A 68 -18.76 5.13 -9.26
N CYS A 69 -18.18 5.29 -8.08
CA CYS A 69 -17.06 6.20 -7.86
C CYS A 69 -16.14 5.72 -6.74
N LEU A 70 -14.84 5.98 -6.91
CA LEU A 70 -13.80 5.85 -5.90
C LEU A 70 -13.54 7.21 -5.26
N TYR A 71 -13.63 7.29 -3.93
CA TYR A 71 -13.35 8.50 -3.17
C TYR A 71 -12.00 8.37 -2.47
N LEU A 72 -11.11 9.34 -2.71
CA LEU A 72 -9.75 9.37 -2.16
C LEU A 72 -9.46 10.73 -1.50
N GLY A 73 -8.43 10.79 -0.67
CA GLY A 73 -7.90 12.03 -0.11
C GLY A 73 -6.83 12.66 -1.00
N ASN A 74 -5.65 12.91 -0.42
CA ASN A 74 -4.53 13.52 -1.13
C ASN A 74 -3.96 12.61 -2.23
N MET A 75 -4.18 12.99 -3.49
CA MET A 75 -3.70 12.25 -4.66
C MET A 75 -2.20 12.38 -4.92
N ASP A 76 -1.59 13.43 -4.37
CA ASP A 76 -0.18 13.76 -4.62
C ASP A 76 0.76 13.23 -3.52
N ALA A 77 0.19 12.64 -2.46
CA ALA A 77 0.96 11.98 -1.42
C ALA A 77 1.80 10.84 -2.02
N LYS A 78 3.11 10.84 -1.67
CA LYS A 78 4.08 9.87 -2.19
C LYS A 78 4.38 8.79 -1.17
N ARG A 79 4.42 7.55 -1.63
CA ARG A 79 4.76 6.39 -0.81
C ARG A 79 5.72 5.47 -1.54
N ASP A 80 6.55 4.83 -0.76
CA ASP A 80 7.36 3.69 -1.19
C ASP A 80 6.52 2.43 -0.96
N TRP A 81 6.03 1.82 -2.06
CA TRP A 81 5.23 0.61 -2.03
C TRP A 81 6.00 -0.58 -2.58
N GLY A 82 6.24 -1.57 -1.74
CA GLY A 82 6.83 -2.83 -2.15
C GLY A 82 5.85 -4.01 -2.04
N HIS A 83 6.26 -5.16 -2.55
CA HIS A 83 5.47 -6.36 -2.46
C HIS A 83 5.75 -7.13 -1.15
N ALA A 84 4.69 -7.60 -0.48
CA ALA A 84 4.79 -8.31 0.80
C ALA A 84 5.69 -9.56 0.74
N LYS A 85 5.78 -10.25 -0.41
CA LYS A 85 6.69 -11.41 -0.59
C LYS A 85 8.15 -11.03 -0.40
N ASP A 86 8.59 -9.90 -0.98
CA ASP A 86 9.97 -9.42 -0.84
C ASP A 86 10.27 -9.05 0.61
N TYR A 87 9.29 -8.45 1.29
CA TYR A 87 9.44 -8.05 2.69
C TYR A 87 9.53 -9.26 3.64
N VAL A 88 8.73 -10.30 3.38
CA VAL A 88 8.81 -11.57 4.14
C VAL A 88 10.15 -12.26 3.92
N GLU A 89 10.66 -12.29 2.69
CA GLU A 89 12.00 -12.80 2.41
C GLU A 89 13.07 -12.05 3.22
N MET A 90 12.99 -10.73 3.26
CA MET A 90 13.92 -9.93 4.06
C MET A 90 13.83 -10.23 5.56
N GLN A 91 12.61 -10.37 6.10
CA GLN A 91 12.42 -10.74 7.50
C GLN A 91 13.06 -12.09 7.83
N TRP A 92 12.95 -13.04 6.92
CA TRP A 92 13.63 -14.33 7.08
C TRP A 92 15.14 -14.20 7.04
N LEU A 93 15.69 -13.42 6.09
CA LEU A 93 17.14 -13.17 5.96
C LEU A 93 17.73 -12.52 7.21
N MET A 94 17.04 -11.56 7.82
CA MET A 94 17.45 -10.92 9.07
C MET A 94 17.70 -11.92 10.20
N LEU A 95 16.90 -12.98 10.26
CA LEU A 95 16.97 -14.01 11.30
C LEU A 95 18.02 -15.08 11.01
N GLN A 96 18.62 -15.09 9.83
CA GLN A 96 19.69 -16.04 9.47
C GLN A 96 21.10 -15.51 9.77
N GLN A 97 21.21 -14.31 10.32
CA GLN A 97 22.50 -13.68 10.60
C GLN A 97 23.10 -14.16 11.94
N LYS A 98 24.40 -13.97 12.09
CA LYS A 98 25.10 -14.34 13.35
C LYS A 98 24.72 -13.45 14.53
N GLN A 99 24.36 -12.20 14.25
CA GLN A 99 23.99 -11.21 15.25
C GLN A 99 22.69 -10.52 14.83
N PRO A 100 21.78 -10.22 15.78
CA PRO A 100 20.56 -9.51 15.49
C PRO A 100 20.86 -8.04 15.19
N GLU A 101 20.37 -7.55 14.07
CA GLU A 101 20.44 -6.14 13.66
C GLU A 101 19.09 -5.65 13.15
N ASP A 102 18.88 -4.33 13.20
CA ASP A 102 17.69 -3.68 12.69
C ASP A 102 17.92 -3.22 11.24
N TYR A 103 16.89 -3.32 10.40
CA TYR A 103 16.98 -2.99 8.98
C TYR A 103 15.77 -2.20 8.51
N ALA A 104 16.02 -1.17 7.70
CA ALA A 104 14.98 -0.54 6.88
C ALA A 104 14.68 -1.43 5.67
N ILE A 105 13.39 -1.68 5.44
CA ILE A 105 12.92 -2.53 4.33
C ILE A 105 12.02 -1.69 3.45
N SER A 106 12.49 -1.38 2.25
CA SER A 106 11.87 -0.46 1.30
C SER A 106 12.30 -0.79 -0.13
N THR A 107 11.59 -0.24 -1.10
CA THR A 107 11.98 -0.38 -2.51
C THR A 107 13.00 0.64 -2.96
N GLY A 108 13.06 1.80 -2.29
CA GLY A 108 13.86 2.94 -2.72
C GLY A 108 13.22 3.76 -3.84
N GLU A 109 11.95 3.47 -4.19
CA GLU A 109 11.19 4.18 -5.20
C GLU A 109 9.91 4.78 -4.60
N GLN A 110 9.52 5.96 -5.07
CA GLN A 110 8.29 6.63 -4.63
C GLN A 110 7.32 6.78 -5.78
N HIS A 111 6.04 6.53 -5.46
CA HIS A 111 4.94 6.77 -6.39
C HIS A 111 3.83 7.57 -5.70
N THR A 112 3.12 8.40 -6.45
CA THR A 112 1.95 9.11 -5.95
C THR A 112 0.72 8.21 -5.91
N VAL A 113 -0.27 8.56 -5.08
CA VAL A 113 -1.58 7.89 -5.10
C VAL A 113 -2.19 7.97 -6.50
N ARG A 114 -2.03 9.10 -7.19
CA ARG A 114 -2.47 9.29 -8.58
C ARG A 114 -1.83 8.27 -9.52
N GLU A 115 -0.51 8.10 -9.47
CA GLU A 115 0.21 7.12 -10.30
C GLU A 115 -0.27 5.69 -10.02
N PHE A 116 -0.59 5.38 -8.76
CA PHE A 116 -1.17 4.08 -8.41
C PHE A 116 -2.54 3.88 -9.08
N VAL A 117 -3.44 4.87 -8.98
CA VAL A 117 -4.77 4.86 -9.62
C VAL A 117 -4.64 4.68 -11.13
N GLU A 118 -3.78 5.48 -11.79
CA GLU A 118 -3.58 5.41 -13.23
C GLU A 118 -3.01 4.07 -13.70
N THR A 119 -2.05 3.54 -12.93
CA THR A 119 -1.43 2.26 -13.25
C THR A 119 -2.44 1.12 -13.10
N ALA A 120 -3.20 1.10 -11.99
CA ALA A 120 -4.26 0.11 -11.80
C ALA A 120 -5.37 0.20 -12.86
N ALA A 121 -5.77 1.41 -13.21
CA ALA A 121 -6.77 1.63 -14.25
C ALA A 121 -6.31 1.12 -15.62
N ARG A 122 -5.04 1.35 -16.00
CA ARG A 122 -4.47 0.84 -17.26
C ARG A 122 -4.46 -0.68 -17.33
N GLU A 123 -4.17 -1.38 -16.23
CA GLU A 123 -4.22 -2.85 -16.18
C GLU A 123 -5.65 -3.39 -16.32
N LEU A 124 -6.65 -2.53 -16.14
CA LEU A 124 -8.07 -2.82 -16.34
C LEU A 124 -8.63 -2.23 -17.66
N ASP A 125 -7.78 -1.80 -18.60
CA ASP A 125 -8.15 -1.13 -19.87
C ASP A 125 -8.98 0.15 -19.68
N MET A 126 -8.77 0.85 -18.56
CA MET A 126 -9.46 2.09 -18.23
C MET A 126 -8.49 3.28 -18.36
N HIS A 127 -8.78 4.21 -19.26
CA HIS A 127 -8.00 5.44 -19.42
C HIS A 127 -8.67 6.59 -18.68
N ILE A 128 -8.04 7.07 -17.61
CA ILE A 128 -8.56 8.15 -16.77
C ILE A 128 -8.11 9.50 -17.30
N ASN A 129 -9.06 10.40 -17.50
CA ASN A 129 -8.85 11.81 -17.83
C ASN A 129 -9.15 12.67 -16.60
N TRP A 130 -8.14 13.38 -16.11
CA TRP A 130 -8.27 14.25 -14.94
C TRP A 130 -8.79 15.63 -15.30
N LYS A 131 -9.68 16.18 -14.44
CA LYS A 131 -10.21 17.54 -14.55
C LYS A 131 -10.32 18.17 -13.17
N GLY A 132 -9.99 19.46 -13.07
CA GLY A 132 -9.98 20.21 -11.82
C GLY A 132 -8.67 20.06 -11.07
N ASN A 133 -8.58 20.66 -9.87
CA ASN A 133 -7.40 20.65 -9.02
C ASN A 133 -7.80 20.49 -7.57
N GLY A 134 -6.91 19.90 -6.74
CA GLY A 134 -7.08 19.75 -5.31
C GLY A 134 -8.39 19.01 -4.98
N VAL A 135 -9.20 19.57 -4.08
CA VAL A 135 -10.47 18.94 -3.65
C VAL A 135 -11.55 18.87 -4.75
N ASN A 136 -11.40 19.66 -5.80
CA ASN A 136 -12.34 19.66 -6.95
C ASN A 136 -11.88 18.73 -8.07
N GLU A 137 -10.80 18.02 -7.89
CA GLU A 137 -10.26 17.14 -8.91
C GLU A 137 -11.12 15.89 -9.09
N LYS A 138 -11.29 15.51 -10.36
CA LYS A 138 -12.10 14.35 -10.77
C LYS A 138 -11.40 13.57 -11.86
N GLY A 139 -11.31 12.26 -11.68
CA GLY A 139 -10.91 11.32 -12.72
C GLY A 139 -12.12 10.82 -13.48
N LYS A 140 -12.10 10.93 -14.81
CA LYS A 140 -13.18 10.50 -15.69
C LYS A 140 -12.75 9.35 -16.60
N TRP A 141 -13.63 8.40 -16.76
CA TRP A 141 -13.56 7.32 -17.75
C TRP A 141 -14.87 7.24 -18.51
N GLN A 142 -14.84 7.18 -19.85
CA GLN A 142 -16.02 7.18 -20.72
C GLN A 142 -17.06 8.27 -20.34
N ASN A 143 -16.58 9.48 -20.08
CA ASN A 143 -17.38 10.63 -19.61
C ASN A 143 -18.03 10.53 -18.22
N LYS A 144 -17.93 9.39 -17.52
CA LYS A 144 -18.37 9.26 -16.13
C LYS A 144 -17.25 9.66 -15.17
N THR A 145 -17.58 10.34 -14.10
CA THR A 145 -16.65 10.57 -12.99
C THR A 145 -16.54 9.26 -12.20
N ILE A 146 -15.35 8.69 -12.18
CA ILE A 146 -15.07 7.41 -11.49
C ILE A 146 -14.11 7.57 -10.32
N VAL A 147 -13.40 8.70 -10.22
CA VAL A 147 -12.56 9.07 -9.07
C VAL A 147 -12.89 10.49 -8.66
N SER A 148 -13.04 10.73 -7.37
CA SER A 148 -13.25 12.05 -6.79
C SER A 148 -12.41 12.22 -5.54
N VAL A 149 -11.93 13.44 -5.31
CA VAL A 149 -11.30 13.81 -4.04
C VAL A 149 -12.39 14.12 -3.02
N ASP A 150 -12.30 13.55 -1.82
CA ASP A 150 -13.21 13.80 -0.70
C ASP A 150 -12.39 14.28 0.50
N PRO A 151 -12.64 15.50 1.00
CA PRO A 151 -11.95 16.08 2.15
C PRO A 151 -11.99 15.22 3.41
N ARG A 152 -12.98 14.37 3.58
CA ARG A 152 -13.10 13.46 4.73
C ARG A 152 -11.95 12.45 4.82
N TYR A 153 -11.28 12.16 3.69
CA TYR A 153 -10.13 11.26 3.62
C TYR A 153 -8.78 11.97 3.77
N PHE A 154 -8.77 13.30 3.97
CA PHE A 154 -7.55 14.02 4.30
C PHE A 154 -7.17 13.76 5.76
N ARG A 155 -5.94 13.36 6.00
CA ARG A 155 -5.45 13.18 7.37
C ARG A 155 -5.02 14.51 7.95
N PRO A 156 -5.35 14.82 9.23
CA PRO A 156 -4.93 16.08 9.85
C PRO A 156 -3.41 16.28 9.89
N THR A 157 -2.67 15.19 9.92
CA THR A 157 -1.20 15.17 9.94
C THR A 157 -0.69 14.25 8.84
N GLU A 158 -0.95 14.64 7.57
CA GLU A 158 -0.50 13.86 6.42
C GLU A 158 1.04 13.84 6.36
N VAL A 159 1.57 12.66 6.07
CA VAL A 159 2.97 12.51 5.67
C VAL A 159 3.02 12.60 4.15
N GLU A 160 3.50 13.72 3.64
CA GLU A 160 3.47 14.02 2.20
C GLU A 160 4.34 13.07 1.39
N THR A 161 5.50 12.70 1.95
CA THR A 161 6.49 11.88 1.25
C THR A 161 7.11 10.84 2.18
N LEU A 162 7.21 9.60 1.71
CA LEU A 162 7.93 8.51 2.36
C LEU A 162 8.79 7.82 1.32
N LEU A 163 10.10 7.89 1.49
CA LEU A 163 11.10 7.18 0.70
C LEU A 163 12.01 6.42 1.66
N GLY A 164 12.13 5.13 1.47
CA GLY A 164 13.02 4.32 2.29
C GLY A 164 14.41 4.19 1.68
N ASP A 165 15.38 3.96 2.56
CA ASP A 165 16.75 3.62 2.18
C ASP A 165 17.08 2.23 2.72
N SER A 166 17.12 1.24 1.84
CA SER A 166 17.46 -0.16 2.14
C SER A 166 18.92 -0.52 1.84
N THR A 167 19.81 0.49 1.77
CA THR A 167 21.25 0.28 1.45
C THR A 167 21.88 -0.73 2.39
N LYS A 168 21.62 -0.65 3.68
CA LYS A 168 22.14 -1.60 4.67
C LYS A 168 21.70 -3.05 4.38
N ALA A 169 20.43 -3.26 4.03
CA ALA A 169 19.91 -4.56 3.68
C ALA A 169 20.59 -5.14 2.42
N LYS A 170 20.80 -4.29 1.42
CA LYS A 170 21.52 -4.65 0.19
C LYS A 170 22.97 -5.02 0.46
N GLU A 171 23.69 -4.19 1.20
CA GLU A 171 25.14 -4.39 1.43
C GLU A 171 25.44 -5.57 2.36
N LYS A 172 24.65 -5.73 3.45
CA LYS A 172 24.91 -6.78 4.45
C LYS A 172 24.27 -8.12 4.11
N LEU A 173 23.08 -8.11 3.50
CA LEU A 173 22.29 -9.32 3.26
C LEU A 173 22.12 -9.66 1.79
N GLY A 174 22.61 -8.81 0.88
CA GLY A 174 22.40 -8.97 -0.55
C GLY A 174 20.92 -8.84 -0.99
N TRP A 175 20.07 -8.33 -0.10
CA TRP A 175 18.64 -8.22 -0.38
C TRP A 175 18.33 -7.01 -1.27
N ILE A 176 17.55 -7.27 -2.31
CA ILE A 176 16.93 -6.26 -3.18
C ILE A 176 15.48 -6.67 -3.45
N PRO A 177 14.54 -5.73 -3.53
CA PRO A 177 13.18 -6.03 -3.95
C PRO A 177 13.18 -6.59 -5.38
N LYS A 178 12.39 -7.63 -5.62
CA LYS A 178 12.33 -8.35 -6.92
C LYS A 178 11.11 -7.96 -7.72
N ILE A 179 10.03 -7.60 -7.03
CA ILE A 179 8.74 -7.29 -7.65
C ILE A 179 8.63 -5.78 -7.80
N THR A 180 8.51 -5.31 -9.03
CA THR A 180 8.39 -3.90 -9.36
C THR A 180 7.04 -3.33 -8.97
N PHE A 181 6.94 -2.00 -8.85
CA PHE A 181 5.68 -1.30 -8.61
C PHE A 181 4.59 -1.68 -9.63
N LYS A 182 4.94 -1.77 -10.90
CA LYS A 182 3.97 -2.13 -11.96
C LYS A 182 3.45 -3.56 -11.81
N GLU A 183 4.34 -4.51 -11.51
CA GLU A 183 3.96 -5.91 -11.30
C GLU A 183 3.07 -6.05 -10.06
N LEU A 184 3.38 -5.36 -8.97
CA LEU A 184 2.56 -5.31 -7.77
C LEU A 184 1.14 -4.79 -8.08
N VAL A 185 1.04 -3.63 -8.73
CA VAL A 185 -0.25 -3.01 -9.05
C VAL A 185 -1.06 -3.90 -10.01
N LYS A 186 -0.41 -4.49 -11.00
CA LYS A 186 -1.03 -5.43 -11.93
C LYS A 186 -1.59 -6.68 -11.22
N GLU A 187 -0.78 -7.31 -10.36
CA GLU A 187 -1.23 -8.49 -9.59
C GLU A 187 -2.46 -8.16 -8.75
N MET A 188 -2.44 -7.02 -8.04
CA MET A 188 -3.55 -6.57 -7.20
C MET A 188 -4.81 -6.25 -8.02
N ALA A 189 -4.67 -5.50 -9.11
CA ALA A 189 -5.80 -5.10 -9.97
C ALA A 189 -6.48 -6.32 -10.61
N LEU A 190 -5.71 -7.26 -11.16
CA LEU A 190 -6.25 -8.47 -11.77
C LEU A 190 -6.86 -9.45 -10.75
N SER A 191 -6.30 -9.51 -9.54
CA SER A 191 -6.90 -10.30 -8.45
C SER A 191 -8.26 -9.74 -8.04
N ASP A 192 -8.35 -8.42 -7.85
CA ASP A 192 -9.60 -7.77 -7.48
C ASP A 192 -10.64 -7.78 -8.62
N LEU A 193 -10.20 -7.80 -9.89
CA LEU A 193 -11.11 -7.98 -11.02
C LEU A 193 -11.78 -9.36 -10.95
N LYS A 194 -11.02 -10.43 -10.69
CA LYS A 194 -11.59 -11.78 -10.54
C LYS A 194 -12.58 -11.88 -9.38
N GLU A 195 -12.29 -11.21 -8.26
CA GLU A 195 -13.24 -11.14 -7.14
C GLU A 195 -14.51 -10.38 -7.54
N ALA A 196 -14.38 -9.25 -8.24
CA ALA A 196 -15.52 -8.47 -8.69
C ALA A 196 -16.36 -9.20 -9.76
N GLU A 197 -15.72 -9.96 -10.67
CA GLU A 197 -16.41 -10.83 -11.64
C GLU A 197 -17.23 -11.91 -10.96
N ARG A 198 -16.68 -12.56 -9.91
CA ARG A 198 -17.42 -13.52 -9.10
C ARG A 198 -18.62 -12.88 -8.42
N ASP A 199 -18.45 -11.72 -7.80
CA ASP A 199 -19.52 -10.99 -7.13
C ASP A 199 -20.62 -10.59 -8.13
N HIS A 200 -20.22 -10.12 -9.31
CA HIS A 200 -21.15 -9.76 -10.40
C HIS A 200 -21.98 -10.96 -10.86
N LEU A 201 -21.33 -12.11 -11.06
CA LEU A 201 -22.00 -13.36 -11.41
C LEU A 201 -23.01 -13.77 -10.33
N CYS A 202 -22.60 -13.77 -9.06
CA CYS A 202 -23.51 -14.11 -7.95
C CYS A 202 -24.74 -13.18 -7.91
N GLN A 203 -24.56 -11.88 -8.08
CA GLN A 203 -25.67 -10.92 -8.10
C GLN A 203 -26.60 -11.13 -9.31
N THR A 204 -26.02 -11.43 -10.49
CA THR A 204 -26.81 -11.71 -11.70
C THR A 204 -27.67 -12.96 -11.54
N GLU A 205 -27.18 -13.96 -10.84
CA GLU A 205 -27.89 -15.21 -10.54
C GLU A 205 -28.82 -15.09 -9.29
N GLY A 206 -28.98 -13.89 -8.73
CA GLY A 206 -29.88 -13.62 -7.61
C GLY A 206 -29.33 -13.98 -6.22
N TYR A 207 -28.04 -14.27 -6.10
CA TYR A 207 -27.40 -14.52 -4.81
C TYR A 207 -26.90 -13.22 -4.18
N SER A 208 -26.91 -13.15 -2.85
CA SER A 208 -26.32 -12.04 -2.10
C SER A 208 -24.80 -12.17 -2.05
N THR A 209 -24.12 -11.06 -2.25
CA THR A 209 -22.66 -10.94 -2.07
C THR A 209 -22.34 -10.15 -0.81
N TYR A 210 -21.11 -10.27 -0.33
CA TYR A 210 -20.66 -9.50 0.82
C TYR A 210 -20.66 -8.00 0.50
N ASN A 211 -21.33 -7.19 1.33
CA ASN A 211 -21.27 -5.73 1.22
C ASN A 211 -20.01 -5.22 1.94
N TYR A 212 -19.07 -4.79 1.16
CA TYR A 212 -17.86 -4.15 1.68
C TYR A 212 -18.19 -2.72 2.14
N HIS A 213 -17.88 -2.42 3.39
CA HIS A 213 -17.96 -1.04 3.89
C HIS A 213 -16.69 -0.28 3.49
N GLU A 214 -16.89 0.91 2.94
CA GLU A 214 -15.80 1.84 2.65
C GLU A 214 -15.34 2.61 3.92
#